data_25eec0be991d553b28abcdf6f0595522
#
_entry.id   25eec0be991d553b28abcdf6f0595522
#
_cell.length_a   1.000
_cell.length_b   1.000
_cell.length_c   1.000
_cell.angle_alpha   90.00
_cell.angle_beta   90.00
_cell.angle_gamma   90.00
#
_symmetry.space_group_name_H-M   'P 1'
#
loop_
_entity.id
_entity.type
_entity.pdbx_description
1 polymer ?
#
loop_
_entity_poly.entity_id
_entity_poly.type
_entity_poly.pdbx_seq_one_letter_code
_entity_poly.pdbx_strand_id
1 'polypeptide(L)'
;MTAETTELSLPSRIETVAKAANAVADFVNRSGISEEAAYGIDMAVREAVTNAVVHGNLQDEDKAVELTLKSLPEAVEITVHDHGSGFNPEEVPDPTKEENILKSSGRGIFFMRTFMDEVSWSIRPDGGTTVRMLKRR
;
A
#
# COMPACT_ATOMS: atom_id res chain seq x y z
N MET A 1 -5.70 -19.43 17.50
CA MET A 1 -6.48 -18.63 16.56
C MET A 1 -5.77 -18.52 15.22
N THR A 2 -6.44 -18.91 14.16
CA THR A 2 -5.85 -18.85 12.82
C THR A 2 -5.91 -17.42 12.28
N ALA A 3 -4.82 -16.96 11.66
CA ALA A 3 -4.82 -15.66 11.01
C ALA A 3 -5.72 -15.71 9.77
N GLU A 4 -6.54 -14.69 9.58
CA GLU A 4 -7.34 -14.55 8.36
C GLU A 4 -6.47 -13.94 7.26
N THR A 5 -6.51 -14.52 6.08
CA THR A 5 -5.77 -14.02 4.91
C THR A 5 -6.73 -13.84 3.73
N THR A 6 -6.69 -12.69 3.10
CA THR A 6 -7.46 -12.39 1.90
C THR A 6 -6.51 -11.90 0.82
N GLU A 7 -6.66 -12.43 -0.39
CA GLU A 7 -5.86 -12.04 -1.54
C GLU A 7 -6.74 -11.41 -2.61
N LEU A 8 -6.26 -10.33 -3.20
CA LEU A 8 -6.97 -9.58 -4.25
C LEU A 8 -6.03 -9.36 -5.42
N SER A 9 -6.57 -9.46 -6.65
CA SER A 9 -5.84 -9.12 -7.86
C SER A 9 -6.72 -8.17 -8.68
N LEU A 10 -6.21 -6.98 -8.94
CA LEU A 10 -6.98 -5.89 -9.55
C LEU A 10 -6.21 -5.30 -10.73
N PRO A 11 -6.92 -4.79 -11.76
CA PRO A 11 -6.24 -4.17 -12.90
C PRO A 11 -5.57 -2.85 -12.51
N SER A 12 -4.54 -2.46 -13.27
CA SER A 12 -3.80 -1.22 -13.02
C SER A 12 -4.55 -0.02 -13.60
N ARG A 13 -5.60 0.40 -12.92
CA ARG A 13 -6.42 1.56 -13.26
C ARG A 13 -6.55 2.47 -12.05
N ILE A 14 -6.78 3.75 -12.29
CA ILE A 14 -7.00 4.70 -11.21
C ILE A 14 -8.20 4.29 -10.35
N GLU A 15 -9.27 3.77 -10.95
CA GLU A 15 -10.47 3.31 -10.25
C GLU A 15 -10.18 2.15 -9.27
N THR A 16 -9.10 1.44 -9.50
CA THR A 16 -8.66 0.35 -8.62
C THR A 16 -8.33 0.85 -7.21
N VAL A 17 -7.86 2.09 -7.08
CA VAL A 17 -7.54 2.67 -5.77
C VAL A 17 -8.76 2.63 -4.84
N ALA A 18 -9.91 3.09 -5.32
CA ALA A 18 -11.14 3.07 -4.52
C ALA A 18 -11.60 1.64 -4.24
N LYS A 19 -11.51 0.74 -5.21
CA LYS A 19 -11.90 -0.66 -5.02
C LYS A 19 -11.05 -1.35 -3.97
N ALA A 20 -9.73 -1.13 -4.03
CA ALA A 20 -8.80 -1.68 -3.05
C ALA A 20 -9.09 -1.12 -1.65
N ALA A 21 -9.30 0.19 -1.55
CA ALA A 21 -9.60 0.82 -0.27
C ALA A 21 -10.88 0.27 0.35
N ASN A 22 -11.93 0.05 -0.46
CA ASN A 22 -13.19 -0.52 0.03
C ASN A 22 -13.00 -1.95 0.54
N ALA A 23 -12.26 -2.78 -0.20
CA ALA A 23 -11.99 -4.16 0.21
C ALA A 23 -11.19 -4.20 1.51
N VAL A 24 -10.20 -3.33 1.64
CA VAL A 24 -9.40 -3.23 2.86
C VAL A 24 -10.25 -2.75 4.03
N ALA A 25 -11.14 -1.78 3.81
CA ALA A 25 -12.02 -1.27 4.85
C ALA A 25 -12.92 -2.40 5.40
N ASP A 26 -13.50 -3.22 4.52
CA ASP A 26 -14.31 -4.36 4.94
C ASP A 26 -13.50 -5.36 5.75
N PHE A 27 -12.29 -5.66 5.30
CA PHE A 27 -11.38 -6.57 6.02
C PHE A 27 -11.02 -6.03 7.40
N VAL A 28 -10.67 -4.75 7.48
CA VAL A 28 -10.28 -4.09 8.73
C VAL A 28 -11.44 -4.06 9.72
N ASN A 29 -12.66 -3.78 9.23
CA ASN A 29 -13.85 -3.78 10.08
C ASN A 29 -14.10 -5.15 10.70
N ARG A 30 -13.91 -6.23 9.92
CA ARG A 30 -14.05 -7.60 10.45
C ARG A 30 -12.92 -7.96 11.42
N SER A 31 -11.80 -7.31 11.32
CA SER A 31 -10.62 -7.59 12.16
C SER A 31 -10.69 -6.94 13.55
N GLY A 32 -11.70 -6.09 13.79
CA GLY A 32 -11.89 -5.48 15.11
C GLY A 32 -10.87 -4.42 15.47
N ILE A 33 -10.25 -3.79 14.48
CA ILE A 33 -9.26 -2.74 14.70
C ILE A 33 -9.97 -1.41 15.03
N SER A 34 -9.30 -0.49 15.74
CA SER A 34 -9.90 0.80 16.11
C SER A 34 -10.19 1.67 14.89
N GLU A 35 -11.14 2.61 15.03
CA GLU A 35 -11.46 3.55 13.95
C GLU A 35 -10.26 4.40 13.57
N GLU A 36 -9.46 4.82 14.55
CA GLU A 36 -8.27 5.62 14.30
C GLU A 36 -7.25 4.83 13.48
N ALA A 37 -7.00 3.58 13.85
CA ALA A 37 -6.09 2.73 13.09
C ALA A 37 -6.64 2.43 11.70
N ALA A 38 -7.95 2.21 11.58
CA ALA A 38 -8.60 1.99 10.29
C ALA A 38 -8.44 3.18 9.34
N TYR A 39 -8.56 4.40 9.86
CA TYR A 39 -8.33 5.60 9.08
C TYR A 39 -6.91 5.66 8.53
N GLY A 40 -5.93 5.38 9.39
CA GLY A 40 -4.52 5.36 8.98
C GLY A 40 -4.25 4.31 7.90
N ILE A 41 -4.82 3.13 8.06
CA ILE A 41 -4.70 2.05 7.06
C ILE A 41 -5.32 2.49 5.73
N ASP A 42 -6.50 3.11 5.76
CA ASP A 42 -7.15 3.58 4.55
C ASP A 42 -6.26 4.57 3.78
N MET A 43 -5.71 5.55 4.47
CA MET A 43 -4.83 6.54 3.86
C MET A 43 -3.58 5.90 3.27
N ALA A 44 -2.94 4.99 4.01
CA ALA A 44 -1.73 4.32 3.56
C ALA A 44 -1.98 3.42 2.35
N VAL A 45 -3.10 2.68 2.35
CA VAL A 45 -3.45 1.78 1.25
C VAL A 45 -3.73 2.57 -0.03
N ARG A 46 -4.45 3.68 0.06
CA ARG A 46 -4.72 4.52 -1.11
C ARG A 46 -3.42 5.00 -1.76
N GLU A 47 -2.46 5.40 -0.95
CA GLU A 47 -1.16 5.83 -1.47
C GLU A 47 -0.35 4.68 -2.03
N ALA A 48 -0.34 3.53 -1.35
CA ALA A 48 0.41 2.36 -1.82
C ALA A 48 -0.14 1.84 -3.15
N VAL A 49 -1.47 1.77 -3.29
CA VAL A 49 -2.11 1.31 -4.53
C VAL A 49 -1.92 2.32 -5.65
N THR A 50 -2.01 3.63 -5.35
CA THR A 50 -1.74 4.67 -6.34
C THR A 50 -0.31 4.53 -6.87
N ASN A 51 0.66 4.33 -5.99
CA ASN A 51 2.05 4.14 -6.40
C ASN A 51 2.22 2.89 -7.27
N ALA A 52 1.54 1.79 -6.91
CA ALA A 52 1.61 0.57 -7.69
C ALA A 52 1.02 0.75 -9.09
N VAL A 53 -0.13 1.42 -9.19
CA VAL A 53 -0.82 1.66 -10.47
C VAL A 53 -0.04 2.65 -11.33
N VAL A 54 0.34 3.79 -10.78
CA VAL A 54 0.91 4.90 -11.55
C VAL A 54 2.41 4.74 -11.75
N HIS A 55 3.15 4.48 -10.69
CA HIS A 55 4.62 4.45 -10.74
C HIS A 55 5.18 3.04 -10.98
N GLY A 56 4.52 2.01 -10.46
CA GLY A 56 4.95 0.62 -10.69
C GLY A 56 4.55 0.13 -12.06
N ASN A 57 3.27 -0.09 -12.27
CA ASN A 57 2.73 -0.65 -13.51
C ASN A 57 2.50 0.38 -14.63
N LEU A 58 2.71 1.67 -14.37
CA LEU A 58 2.54 2.76 -15.35
C LEU A 58 1.16 2.74 -16.02
N GLN A 59 0.12 2.42 -15.21
CA GLN A 59 -1.27 2.31 -15.65
C GLN A 59 -1.51 1.29 -16.77
N ASP A 60 -0.61 0.30 -16.88
CA ASP A 60 -0.76 -0.79 -17.85
C ASP A 60 -1.81 -1.78 -17.34
N GLU A 61 -3.00 -1.78 -17.96
CA GLU A 61 -4.12 -2.61 -17.51
C GLU A 61 -3.88 -4.11 -17.70
N ASP A 62 -2.88 -4.50 -18.47
CA ASP A 62 -2.49 -5.90 -18.61
C ASP A 62 -1.68 -6.39 -17.42
N LYS A 63 -1.24 -5.48 -16.56
CA LYS A 63 -0.52 -5.81 -15.34
C LYS A 63 -1.45 -5.66 -14.14
N ALA A 64 -1.40 -6.62 -13.23
CA ALA A 64 -2.23 -6.60 -12.03
C ALA A 64 -1.54 -5.90 -10.88
N VAL A 65 -2.34 -5.33 -9.98
CA VAL A 65 -1.92 -4.94 -8.64
C VAL A 65 -2.49 -5.99 -7.70
N GLU A 66 -1.63 -6.62 -6.93
CA GLU A 66 -2.04 -7.71 -6.04
C GLU A 66 -1.93 -7.23 -4.59
N LEU A 67 -2.96 -7.47 -3.81
CA LEU A 67 -2.98 -7.16 -2.39
C LEU A 67 -3.12 -8.44 -1.59
N THR A 68 -2.37 -8.53 -0.49
CA THR A 68 -2.52 -9.58 0.50
C THR A 68 -2.84 -8.93 1.83
N LEU A 69 -3.96 -9.31 2.43
CA LEU A 69 -4.44 -8.75 3.69
C LEU A 69 -4.41 -9.86 4.75
N LYS A 70 -3.70 -9.62 5.85
CA LYS A 70 -3.58 -10.61 6.94
C LYS A 70 -3.99 -9.99 8.26
N SER A 71 -4.87 -10.68 8.97
CA SER A 71 -5.21 -10.33 10.34
C SER A 71 -4.40 -11.22 11.28
N LEU A 72 -3.43 -10.62 11.93
CA LEU A 72 -2.53 -11.30 12.87
C LEU A 72 -2.98 -11.02 14.31
N PRO A 73 -2.56 -11.81 15.29
CA PRO A 73 -2.97 -11.57 16.69
C PRO A 73 -2.64 -10.16 17.20
N GLU A 74 -1.52 -9.59 16.75
CA GLU A 74 -1.04 -8.30 17.25
C GLU A 74 -1.19 -7.15 16.26
N ALA A 75 -1.54 -7.44 15.00
CA ALA A 75 -1.48 -6.43 13.94
C ALA A 75 -2.29 -6.84 12.72
N VAL A 76 -2.52 -5.88 11.85
CA VAL A 76 -3.00 -6.12 10.49
C VAL A 76 -1.84 -5.83 9.53
N GLU A 77 -1.57 -6.76 8.62
CA GLU A 77 -0.52 -6.63 7.61
C GLU A 77 -1.15 -6.51 6.24
N ILE A 78 -0.70 -5.52 5.47
CA ILE A 78 -1.15 -5.30 4.11
C ILE A 78 0.05 -5.26 3.19
N THR A 79 0.03 -6.08 2.15
CA THR A 79 1.08 -6.13 1.14
C THR A 79 0.48 -5.71 -0.19
N VAL A 80 1.14 -4.77 -0.87
CA VAL A 80 0.75 -4.32 -2.21
C VAL A 80 1.89 -4.65 -3.16
N HIS A 81 1.57 -5.36 -4.21
CA HIS A 81 2.55 -5.89 -5.14
C HIS A 81 2.21 -5.46 -6.57
N ASP A 82 3.18 -4.88 -7.30
CA ASP A 82 3.05 -4.55 -8.71
C ASP A 82 4.00 -5.41 -9.56
N HIS A 83 3.81 -5.37 -10.87
CA HIS A 83 4.61 -6.11 -11.85
C HIS A 83 5.38 -5.15 -12.78
N GLY A 84 5.71 -3.96 -12.27
CA GLY A 84 6.42 -2.97 -13.04
C GLY A 84 7.93 -3.20 -13.12
N SER A 85 8.66 -2.14 -13.46
CA SER A 85 10.12 -2.18 -13.62
C SER A 85 10.87 -1.97 -12.31
N GLY A 86 10.14 -1.84 -11.21
CA GLY A 86 10.70 -1.59 -9.89
C GLY A 86 10.58 -0.11 -9.51
N PHE A 87 10.40 0.11 -8.22
CA PHE A 87 10.28 1.43 -7.64
C PHE A 87 11.14 1.45 -6.38
N ASN A 88 12.15 2.31 -6.35
CA ASN A 88 13.04 2.40 -5.20
C ASN A 88 12.63 3.59 -4.32
N PRO A 89 12.04 3.35 -3.13
CA PRO A 89 11.63 4.44 -2.26
C PRO A 89 12.80 5.26 -1.73
N GLU A 90 14.00 4.70 -1.72
CA GLU A 90 15.21 5.43 -1.29
C GLU A 90 15.57 6.56 -2.26
N GLU A 91 15.12 6.46 -3.51
CA GLU A 91 15.35 7.48 -4.53
C GLU A 91 14.27 8.56 -4.53
N VAL A 92 13.20 8.37 -3.73
CA VAL A 92 12.14 9.35 -3.62
C VAL A 92 12.62 10.53 -2.78
N PRO A 93 12.47 11.77 -3.26
CA PRO A 93 12.90 12.94 -2.50
C PRO A 93 12.18 13.04 -1.17
N ASP A 94 12.89 13.54 -0.15
CA ASP A 94 12.31 13.79 1.17
C ASP A 94 11.25 14.91 1.05
N PRO A 95 9.97 14.64 1.35
CA PRO A 95 8.92 15.64 1.19
C PRO A 95 8.98 16.76 2.24
N THR A 96 9.78 16.58 3.29
CA THR A 96 9.94 17.62 4.33
C THR A 96 10.94 18.69 3.89
N LYS A 97 11.73 18.45 2.84
CA LYS A 97 12.63 19.45 2.31
C LYS A 97 11.85 20.42 1.41
N GLU A 98 12.16 21.70 1.51
CA GLU A 98 11.46 22.74 0.78
C GLU A 98 11.35 22.46 -0.73
N GLU A 99 12.43 22.01 -1.34
CA GLU A 99 12.48 21.70 -2.77
C GLU A 99 11.57 20.53 -3.19
N ASN A 100 11.13 19.71 -2.22
CA ASN A 100 10.35 18.49 -2.49
C ASN A 100 8.88 18.59 -2.07
N ILE A 101 8.47 19.70 -1.47
CA ILE A 101 7.12 19.86 -0.92
C ILE A 101 6.03 19.61 -1.95
N LEU A 102 6.27 19.98 -3.20
CA LEU A 102 5.28 19.88 -4.28
C LEU A 102 5.29 18.53 -4.99
N LYS A 103 6.17 17.61 -4.62
CA LYS A 103 6.26 16.29 -5.27
C LYS A 103 5.34 15.31 -4.58
N SER A 104 4.20 14.99 -5.22
CA SER A 104 3.14 14.17 -4.62
C SER A 104 3.60 12.75 -4.24
N SER A 105 4.47 12.10 -5.05
CA SER A 105 4.94 10.75 -4.77
C SER A 105 5.76 10.68 -3.47
N GLY A 106 6.58 11.69 -3.21
CA GLY A 106 7.32 11.79 -1.95
C GLY A 106 6.40 11.94 -0.76
N ARG A 107 5.32 12.71 -0.92
CA ARG A 107 4.31 12.87 0.13
C ARG A 107 3.59 11.57 0.44
N GLY A 108 3.26 10.78 -0.60
CA GLY A 108 2.60 9.51 -0.42
C GLY A 108 3.40 8.56 0.47
N ILE A 109 4.70 8.43 0.20
CA ILE A 109 5.57 7.58 1.00
C ILE A 109 5.68 8.10 2.43
N PHE A 110 5.80 9.41 2.60
CA PHE A 110 5.82 10.04 3.92
C PHE A 110 4.54 9.72 4.70
N PHE A 111 3.37 9.81 4.07
CA PHE A 111 2.11 9.51 4.72
C PHE A 111 1.99 8.04 5.08
N MET A 112 2.44 7.12 4.21
CA MET A 112 2.44 5.70 4.56
C MET A 112 3.24 5.45 5.85
N ARG A 113 4.43 6.03 5.95
CA ARG A 113 5.28 5.89 7.15
C ARG A 113 4.67 6.54 8.38
N THR A 114 3.90 7.61 8.20
CA THR A 114 3.24 8.32 9.30
C THR A 114 2.09 7.52 9.87
N PHE A 115 1.27 6.89 9.01
CA PHE A 115 0.06 6.21 9.43
C PHE A 115 0.26 4.74 9.81
N MET A 116 1.30 4.10 9.31
CA MET A 116 1.58 2.70 9.60
C MET A 116 2.72 2.57 10.60
N ASP A 117 2.71 1.48 11.37
CA ASP A 117 3.77 1.24 12.35
C ASP A 117 5.06 0.75 11.71
N GLU A 118 4.95 0.00 10.62
CA GLU A 118 6.10 -0.46 9.85
C GLU A 118 5.75 -0.40 8.36
N VAL A 119 6.69 0.06 7.54
CA VAL A 119 6.56 0.05 6.08
C VAL A 119 7.91 -0.38 5.52
N SER A 120 7.91 -1.40 4.67
CA SER A 120 9.12 -1.86 4.00
C SER A 120 8.84 -2.14 2.53
N TRP A 121 9.87 -1.93 1.70
CA TRP A 121 9.81 -2.17 0.26
C TRP A 121 10.82 -3.22 -0.12
N SER A 122 10.48 -4.02 -1.11
CA SER A 122 11.43 -4.94 -1.74
C SER A 122 11.19 -4.94 -3.25
N ILE A 123 12.28 -5.01 -4.01
CA ILE A 123 12.22 -5.12 -5.46
C ILE A 123 12.39 -6.60 -5.79
N ARG A 124 11.44 -7.14 -6.57
CA ARG A 124 11.44 -8.56 -6.92
C ARG A 124 12.45 -8.84 -8.03
N PRO A 125 12.97 -10.07 -8.11
CA PRO A 125 13.87 -10.46 -9.20
C PRO A 125 13.27 -10.26 -10.60
N ASP A 126 11.94 -10.34 -10.71
CA ASP A 126 11.22 -10.14 -11.98
C ASP A 126 10.96 -8.65 -12.28
N GLY A 127 11.39 -7.74 -11.43
CA GLY A 127 11.28 -6.31 -11.62
C GLY A 127 10.14 -5.63 -10.89
N GLY A 128 9.21 -6.37 -10.34
CA GLY A 128 8.09 -5.79 -9.60
C GLY A 128 8.49 -5.30 -8.21
N THR A 129 7.68 -4.44 -7.63
CA THR A 129 7.88 -3.90 -6.29
C THR A 129 6.81 -4.42 -5.35
N THR A 130 7.22 -4.76 -4.14
CA THR A 130 6.32 -5.13 -3.05
C THR A 130 6.49 -4.14 -1.92
N VAL A 131 5.39 -3.55 -1.45
CA VAL A 131 5.37 -2.77 -0.21
C VAL A 131 4.59 -3.55 0.83
N ARG A 132 5.20 -3.72 2.00
CA ARG A 132 4.58 -4.39 3.15
C ARG A 132 4.35 -3.34 4.23
N MET A 133 3.11 -3.28 4.72
CA MET A 133 2.71 -2.32 5.72
C MET A 133 2.09 -3.05 6.91
N LEU A 134 2.47 -2.65 8.11
CA LEU A 134 1.98 -3.25 9.35
C LEU A 134 1.36 -2.19 10.23
N LYS A 135 0.16 -2.47 10.74
CA LYS A 135 -0.51 -1.61 11.72
C LYS A 135 -0.86 -2.44 12.95
N ARG A 136 -0.31 -2.07 14.10
CA ARG A 136 -0.59 -2.75 15.36
C ARG A 136 -2.00 -2.41 15.84
N ARG A 137 -2.58 -3.38 16.53
CA ARG A 137 -3.91 -3.24 17.13
C ARG A 137 -3.90 -2.30 18.32
#